data_61d00dec2d8df048507383f4659f01db
#
_entry.id   61d00dec2d8df048507383f4659f01db
#
_cell.length_a   1.000
_cell.length_b   1.000
_cell.length_c   1.000
_cell.angle_alpha   90.00
_cell.angle_beta   90.00
_cell.angle_gamma   90.00
#
_symmetry.space_group_name_H-M   'P 1'
#
loop_
_entity.id
_entity.type
_entity.pdbx_description
1 polymer ?
#
loop_
_entity_poly.entity_id
_entity_poly.type
_entity_poly.pdbx_seq_one_letter_code
_entity_poly.pdbx_strand_id
1 'polypeptide(L)'
;MSYPTITCPTDCTYEVPAIDMDECAPFVDFDEIDHIYLTGLDQGLTDWTDLAEWTARLSDDGGDIDDIRDFHVRAELAKPEYNVIDISLKRTVETEKDFSITASIDETNTTNYDAMRQMQCHVRYLMWYSAGRFMYGGTNGIEVNVQTNHIITPNEELNIIELILSWMADHHPERIDNPLI
;
A
#
# COMPACT_ATOMS: atom_id res chain seq x y z
N MET A 1 -7.37 33.74 -9.72
CA MET A 1 -7.26 32.47 -8.97
C MET A 1 -7.79 31.37 -9.87
N SER A 2 -6.95 30.47 -10.31
CA SER A 2 -7.35 29.31 -11.11
C SER A 2 -7.72 28.20 -10.12
N TYR A 3 -8.96 27.77 -10.14
CA TYR A 3 -9.38 26.61 -9.37
C TYR A 3 -8.77 25.36 -10.00
N PRO A 4 -8.27 24.40 -9.20
CA PRO A 4 -7.85 23.14 -9.77
C PRO A 4 -9.02 22.51 -10.49
N THR A 5 -8.83 22.20 -11.76
CA THR A 5 -9.81 21.45 -12.52
C THR A 5 -9.76 20.02 -12.00
N ILE A 6 -10.81 19.61 -11.28
CA ILE A 6 -10.98 18.19 -10.91
C ILE A 6 -11.22 17.46 -12.24
N THR A 7 -10.19 16.87 -12.78
CA THR A 7 -10.31 15.95 -13.89
C THR A 7 -10.86 14.65 -13.33
N CYS A 8 -12.12 14.37 -13.56
CA CYS A 8 -12.60 13.00 -13.40
C CYS A 8 -11.73 12.07 -14.23
N PRO A 9 -11.39 10.87 -13.72
CA PRO A 9 -10.75 9.85 -14.54
C PRO A 9 -11.54 9.70 -15.84
N THR A 10 -10.85 9.62 -16.95
CA THR A 10 -11.46 9.54 -18.29
C THR A 10 -12.36 8.31 -18.47
N ASP A 11 -12.27 7.36 -17.54
CA ASP A 11 -12.96 6.08 -17.56
C ASP A 11 -14.20 6.03 -16.63
N CYS A 12 -14.49 7.12 -15.90
CA CYS A 12 -15.71 7.20 -15.11
C CYS A 12 -16.89 7.54 -16.03
N THR A 13 -17.67 6.54 -16.37
CA THR A 13 -18.98 6.71 -16.99
C THR A 13 -20.03 6.98 -15.91
N TYR A 14 -21.08 7.73 -16.24
CA TYR A 14 -22.23 7.92 -15.32
C TYR A 14 -23.11 6.66 -15.19
N GLU A 15 -22.77 5.63 -15.93
CA GLU A 15 -23.47 4.35 -15.87
C GLU A 15 -22.92 3.51 -14.73
N VAL A 16 -23.81 2.89 -13.97
CA VAL A 16 -23.39 1.91 -12.95
C VAL A 16 -22.81 0.70 -13.68
N PRO A 17 -21.52 0.37 -13.48
CA PRO A 17 -20.92 -0.77 -14.14
C PRO A 17 -21.58 -2.08 -13.69
N ALA A 18 -21.66 -3.04 -14.60
CA ALA A 18 -22.13 -4.36 -14.26
C ALA A 18 -21.17 -5.04 -13.27
N ILE A 19 -21.73 -5.66 -12.24
CA ILE A 19 -20.98 -6.49 -11.31
C ILE A 19 -21.24 -7.94 -11.70
N ASP A 20 -20.17 -8.68 -11.96
CA ASP A 20 -20.24 -10.11 -12.23
C ASP A 20 -20.33 -10.86 -10.89
N MET A 21 -21.45 -11.55 -10.69
CA MET A 21 -21.69 -12.39 -9.51
C MET A 21 -22.06 -13.80 -9.98
N ASP A 22 -21.18 -14.76 -9.74
CA ASP A 22 -21.45 -16.16 -9.94
C ASP A 22 -22.18 -16.71 -8.70
N GLU A 23 -23.48 -16.93 -8.82
CA GLU A 23 -24.30 -17.47 -7.71
C GLU A 23 -23.95 -18.94 -7.38
N CYS A 24 -23.37 -19.66 -8.33
CA CYS A 24 -23.06 -21.08 -8.16
C CYS A 24 -21.65 -21.33 -7.60
N ALA A 25 -20.72 -20.42 -7.88
CA ALA A 25 -19.33 -20.51 -7.43
C ALA A 25 -18.76 -19.10 -7.16
N PRO A 26 -19.28 -18.41 -6.14
CA PRO A 26 -18.78 -17.06 -5.83
C PRO A 26 -17.30 -17.12 -5.53
N PHE A 27 -16.52 -16.28 -6.22
CA PHE A 27 -15.12 -16.11 -5.91
C PHE A 27 -15.00 -15.26 -4.64
N VAL A 28 -14.58 -15.89 -3.57
CA VAL A 28 -14.32 -15.22 -2.29
C VAL A 28 -12.83 -15.29 -2.00
N ASP A 29 -12.21 -14.14 -1.94
CA ASP A 29 -10.84 -13.99 -1.54
C ASP A 29 -10.79 -13.71 -0.04
N PHE A 30 -10.15 -14.61 0.73
CA PHE A 30 -9.99 -14.50 2.18
C PHE A 30 -8.57 -14.14 2.57
N ASP A 31 -7.74 -13.78 1.59
CA ASP A 31 -6.33 -13.57 1.83
C ASP A 31 -6.08 -12.29 2.61
N GLU A 32 -5.23 -12.38 3.61
CA GLU A 32 -4.68 -11.25 4.34
C GLU A 32 -3.55 -10.61 3.52
N ILE A 33 -3.19 -9.36 3.83
CA ILE A 33 -1.97 -8.75 3.30
C ILE A 33 -0.79 -9.46 3.99
N ASP A 34 0.01 -10.16 3.20
CA ASP A 34 1.12 -11.00 3.65
C ASP A 34 2.50 -10.43 3.31
N HIS A 35 2.58 -9.64 2.25
CA HIS A 35 3.82 -8.98 1.83
C HIS A 35 3.61 -7.51 1.55
N ILE A 36 4.57 -6.70 1.99
CA ILE A 36 4.68 -5.29 1.66
C ILE A 36 6.05 -5.06 1.05
N TYR A 37 6.07 -4.49 -0.14
CA TYR A 37 7.28 -4.17 -0.89
C TYR A 37 7.52 -2.67 -0.84
N LEU A 38 8.68 -2.25 -0.34
CA LEU A 38 9.06 -0.85 -0.24
C LEU A 38 10.33 -0.56 -1.02
N THR A 39 10.36 0.59 -1.68
CA THR A 39 11.56 1.14 -2.32
C THR A 39 11.63 2.65 -2.12
N GLY A 40 12.76 3.25 -2.49
CA GLY A 40 12.94 4.71 -2.44
C GLY A 40 11.96 5.46 -3.35
N LEU A 41 11.74 6.74 -3.06
CA LEU A 41 10.97 7.61 -3.94
C LEU A 41 11.60 7.67 -5.33
N ASP A 42 10.76 7.87 -6.34
CA ASP A 42 11.14 7.95 -7.76
C ASP A 42 11.75 6.66 -8.35
N GLN A 43 11.64 5.54 -7.63
CA GLN A 43 12.12 4.23 -8.05
C GLN A 43 10.96 3.30 -8.46
N GLY A 44 10.00 3.81 -9.24
CA GLY A 44 8.91 3.01 -9.81
C GLY A 44 9.44 1.87 -10.71
N LEU A 45 8.58 0.90 -10.98
CA LEU A 45 8.86 -0.18 -11.94
C LEU A 45 8.65 0.33 -13.36
N THR A 46 9.35 -0.25 -14.32
CA THR A 46 9.10 0.00 -15.75
C THR A 46 7.84 -0.75 -16.19
N ASP A 47 7.74 -2.00 -15.76
CA ASP A 47 6.57 -2.86 -15.97
C ASP A 47 6.33 -3.74 -14.74
N TRP A 48 5.35 -3.38 -13.94
CA TRP A 48 5.05 -4.12 -12.71
C TRP A 48 4.44 -5.52 -12.91
N THR A 49 4.18 -5.90 -14.17
CA THR A 49 3.79 -7.27 -14.55
C THR A 49 4.98 -8.15 -14.90
N ASP A 50 6.17 -7.57 -15.03
CA ASP A 50 7.38 -8.29 -15.42
C ASP A 50 8.08 -8.94 -14.20
N LEU A 51 7.97 -10.26 -14.11
CA LEU A 51 8.64 -11.06 -13.08
C LEU A 51 10.17 -10.85 -13.08
N ALA A 52 10.78 -10.63 -14.24
CA ALA A 52 12.24 -10.49 -14.33
C ALA A 52 12.69 -9.17 -13.67
N GLU A 53 11.95 -8.09 -13.85
CA GLU A 53 12.22 -6.82 -13.18
C GLU A 53 12.06 -6.94 -11.65
N TRP A 54 10.98 -7.57 -11.19
CA TRP A 54 10.77 -7.83 -9.77
C TRP A 54 11.92 -8.64 -9.17
N THR A 55 12.28 -9.76 -9.81
CA THR A 55 13.34 -10.64 -9.31
C THR A 55 14.70 -9.94 -9.24
N ALA A 56 15.01 -9.11 -10.23
CA ALA A 56 16.26 -8.34 -10.25
C ALA A 56 16.32 -7.33 -9.10
N ARG A 57 15.19 -6.68 -8.77
CA ARG A 57 15.14 -5.62 -7.76
C ARG A 57 14.87 -6.12 -6.34
N LEU A 58 14.33 -7.33 -6.18
CA LEU A 58 14.19 -8.02 -4.91
C LEU A 58 15.48 -8.72 -4.47
N SER A 59 16.56 -8.69 -5.29
CA SER A 59 17.81 -9.33 -4.96
C SER A 59 18.44 -8.68 -3.71
N ASP A 60 19.01 -9.54 -2.88
CA ASP A 60 19.50 -9.19 -1.54
C ASP A 60 20.94 -8.61 -1.56
N ASP A 61 21.45 -8.20 -2.69
CA ASP A 61 22.83 -7.72 -2.83
C ASP A 61 23.07 -6.36 -2.17
N GLY A 62 22.01 -5.76 -1.67
CA GLY A 62 21.93 -4.67 -0.72
C GLY A 62 22.84 -3.49 -0.94
N GLY A 63 22.37 -2.46 -1.58
CA GLY A 63 23.03 -1.18 -1.64
C GLY A 63 22.59 -0.27 -2.77
N ASP A 64 21.82 -0.76 -3.70
CA ASP A 64 21.32 0.05 -4.78
C ASP A 64 20.04 0.79 -4.38
N ILE A 65 19.91 2.03 -4.86
CA ILE A 65 18.81 2.92 -4.50
C ILE A 65 17.45 2.42 -5.00
N ASP A 66 17.46 1.56 -6.01
CA ASP A 66 16.29 0.97 -6.64
C ASP A 66 15.92 -0.41 -6.09
N ASP A 67 16.65 -0.92 -5.08
CA ASP A 67 16.31 -2.16 -4.41
C ASP A 67 14.91 -2.10 -3.81
N ILE A 68 14.14 -3.17 -4.02
CA ILE A 68 12.85 -3.36 -3.39
C ILE A 68 13.05 -4.27 -2.18
N ARG A 69 12.58 -3.82 -1.02
CA ARG A 69 12.61 -4.61 0.21
C ARG A 69 11.25 -5.25 0.44
N ASP A 70 11.28 -6.56 0.60
CA ASP A 70 10.11 -7.38 0.93
C ASP A 70 9.99 -7.52 2.45
N PHE A 71 8.83 -7.14 2.97
CA PHE A 71 8.47 -7.29 4.37
C PHE A 71 7.35 -8.33 4.47
N HIS A 72 7.67 -9.49 5.04
CA HIS A 72 6.68 -10.46 5.44
C HIS A 72 5.94 -9.92 6.66
N VAL A 73 4.67 -9.65 6.51
CA VAL A 73 3.88 -8.99 7.53
C VAL A 73 2.54 -9.69 7.72
N ARG A 74 1.91 -9.38 8.82
CA ARG A 74 0.48 -9.59 9.00
C ARG A 74 -0.16 -8.21 9.04
N ALA A 75 -0.92 -7.86 8.01
CA ALA A 75 -1.40 -6.51 7.86
C ALA A 75 -2.88 -6.43 7.50
N GLU A 76 -3.50 -5.32 7.88
CA GLU A 76 -4.88 -4.99 7.59
C GLU A 76 -4.97 -3.65 6.86
N LEU A 77 -5.74 -3.62 5.77
CA LEU A 77 -6.13 -2.38 5.10
C LEU A 77 -7.35 -1.80 5.82
N ALA A 78 -7.15 -0.69 6.48
CA ALA A 78 -8.25 0.02 7.12
C ALA A 78 -9.28 0.50 6.09
N LYS A 79 -10.55 0.55 6.50
CA LYS A 79 -11.59 1.15 5.66
C LYS A 79 -11.23 2.60 5.36
N PRO A 80 -11.18 3.02 4.08
CA PRO A 80 -10.82 4.38 3.72
C PRO A 80 -11.74 5.41 4.36
N GLU A 81 -11.15 6.48 4.91
CA GLU A 81 -11.89 7.62 5.42
C GLU A 81 -12.06 8.66 4.30
N TYR A 82 -13.28 9.21 4.20
CA TYR A 82 -13.58 10.23 3.21
C TYR A 82 -13.34 11.60 3.80
N ASN A 83 -12.53 12.39 3.15
CA ASN A 83 -12.40 13.81 3.45
C ASN A 83 -13.50 14.57 2.74
N VAL A 84 -14.31 15.30 3.51
CA VAL A 84 -15.44 16.07 2.99
C VAL A 84 -15.22 17.55 3.29
N ILE A 85 -15.26 18.37 2.26
CA ILE A 85 -15.19 19.83 2.40
C ILE A 85 -16.58 20.43 2.17
N ASP A 86 -17.08 21.17 3.16
CA ASP A 86 -18.29 21.95 3.02
C ASP A 86 -18.00 23.24 2.24
N ILE A 87 -18.47 23.29 1.01
CA ILE A 87 -18.47 24.52 0.21
C ILE A 87 -19.84 25.16 0.34
N SER A 88 -19.93 26.29 1.03
CA SER A 88 -21.12 27.09 1.33
C SER A 88 -22.45 26.73 0.60
N LEU A 89 -23.60 26.87 1.24
CA LEU A 89 -24.94 26.59 0.71
C LEU A 89 -25.30 25.09 0.53
N LYS A 90 -24.91 24.24 1.48
CA LYS A 90 -25.26 22.81 1.54
C LYS A 90 -24.67 21.97 0.39
N ARG A 91 -23.51 22.35 -0.13
CA ARG A 91 -22.73 21.52 -1.03
C ARG A 91 -21.53 20.96 -0.29
N THR A 92 -21.47 19.66 -0.23
CA THR A 92 -20.28 18.91 0.22
C THR A 92 -19.55 18.41 -1.00
N VAL A 93 -18.23 18.52 -1.03
CA VAL A 93 -17.38 17.91 -2.04
C VAL A 93 -16.52 16.89 -1.34
N GLU A 94 -16.62 15.65 -1.79
CA GLU A 94 -15.66 14.60 -1.39
C GLU A 94 -14.33 14.92 -2.05
N THR A 95 -13.28 14.95 -1.24
CA THR A 95 -11.90 15.05 -1.69
C THR A 95 -11.25 13.66 -1.68
N GLU A 96 -9.92 13.62 -1.74
CA GLU A 96 -9.16 12.39 -1.63
C GLU A 96 -9.55 11.58 -0.38
N LYS A 97 -9.44 10.27 -0.50
CA LYS A 97 -9.66 9.32 0.59
C LYS A 97 -8.35 9.04 1.30
N ASP A 98 -8.40 8.96 2.61
CA ASP A 98 -7.26 8.54 3.43
C ASP A 98 -7.27 7.02 3.54
N PHE A 99 -6.19 6.40 3.09
CA PHE A 99 -5.94 4.98 3.21
C PHE A 99 -4.85 4.73 4.22
N SER A 100 -4.95 3.64 4.96
CA SER A 100 -3.87 3.17 5.83
C SER A 100 -3.80 1.65 5.89
N ILE A 101 -2.57 1.15 5.94
CA ILE A 101 -2.26 -0.24 6.25
C ILE A 101 -1.51 -0.25 7.57
N THR A 102 -1.97 -1.06 8.51
CA THR A 102 -1.23 -1.34 9.73
C THR A 102 -0.69 -2.75 9.65
N ALA A 103 0.62 -2.87 9.66
CA ALA A 103 1.33 -4.13 9.56
C ALA A 103 2.10 -4.41 10.84
N SER A 104 2.12 -5.67 11.26
CA SER A 104 2.86 -6.14 12.43
C SER A 104 3.97 -7.08 11.98
N ILE A 105 5.18 -6.79 12.43
CA ILE A 105 6.36 -7.63 12.27
C ILE A 105 6.71 -8.20 13.66
N ASP A 106 6.58 -9.48 13.82
CA ASP A 106 6.81 -10.19 15.08
C ASP A 106 8.26 -10.61 15.29
N GLU A 107 9.07 -10.57 14.24
CA GLU A 107 10.50 -10.85 14.30
C GLU A 107 11.30 -9.59 14.65
N THR A 108 11.58 -9.38 15.95
CA THR A 108 12.24 -8.19 16.50
C THR A 108 13.75 -8.38 16.72
N ASN A 109 14.44 -8.99 15.76
CA ASN A 109 15.89 -9.11 15.80
C ASN A 109 16.58 -7.74 15.62
N THR A 110 17.90 -7.68 15.87
CA THR A 110 18.66 -6.43 15.77
C THR A 110 18.60 -5.81 14.36
N THR A 111 18.58 -6.65 13.32
CA THR A 111 18.54 -6.20 11.93
C THR A 111 17.21 -5.51 11.62
N ASN A 112 16.09 -6.10 12.02
CA ASN A 112 14.77 -5.50 11.81
C ASN A 112 14.59 -4.23 12.65
N TYR A 113 15.14 -4.21 13.87
CA TYR A 113 15.12 -3.02 14.71
C TYR A 113 15.93 -1.86 14.10
N ASP A 114 17.12 -2.16 13.56
CA ASP A 114 17.95 -1.15 12.89
C ASP A 114 17.29 -0.66 11.58
N ALA A 115 16.66 -1.54 10.82
CA ALA A 115 15.87 -1.18 9.64
C ALA A 115 14.71 -0.23 10.01
N MET A 116 13.97 -0.54 11.09
CA MET A 116 12.93 0.34 11.60
C MET A 116 13.47 1.74 11.93
N ARG A 117 14.64 1.82 12.59
CA ARG A 117 15.25 3.12 12.92
C ARG A 117 15.68 3.89 11.67
N GLN A 118 16.16 3.20 10.64
CA GLN A 118 16.54 3.82 9.37
C GLN A 118 15.31 4.36 8.63
N MET A 119 14.20 3.65 8.65
CA MET A 119 12.94 4.10 8.04
C MET A 119 12.40 5.39 8.67
N GLN A 120 12.73 5.67 9.93
CA GLN A 120 12.37 6.94 10.59
C GLN A 120 13.13 8.15 10.05
N CYS A 121 14.25 7.94 9.34
CA CYS A 121 15.01 9.04 8.72
C CYS A 121 14.36 9.54 7.44
N HIS A 122 13.63 8.69 6.73
CA HIS A 122 12.90 8.99 5.51
C HIS A 122 11.48 8.51 5.69
N VAL A 123 10.54 9.42 5.68
CA VAL A 123 9.13 9.09 5.98
C VAL A 123 8.31 8.73 4.74
N ARG A 124 8.89 8.86 3.53
CA ARG A 124 8.16 8.65 2.26
C ARG A 124 8.86 7.58 1.43
N TYR A 125 8.07 6.61 0.96
CA TYR A 125 8.51 5.49 0.16
C TYR A 125 7.51 5.19 -0.95
N LEU A 126 7.91 4.43 -1.95
CA LEU A 126 7.00 3.76 -2.87
C LEU A 126 6.68 2.37 -2.33
N MET A 127 5.41 2.00 -2.42
CA MET A 127 4.88 0.75 -1.88
C MET A 127 4.10 -0.03 -2.92
N TRP A 128 4.27 -1.34 -2.88
CA TRP A 128 3.32 -2.33 -3.40
C TRP A 128 2.97 -3.29 -2.26
N TYR A 129 1.82 -3.93 -2.32
CA TYR A 129 1.48 -4.95 -1.36
C TYR A 129 0.76 -6.11 -2.03
N SER A 130 0.92 -7.32 -1.51
CA SER A 130 0.20 -8.49 -1.95
C SER A 130 -0.80 -8.97 -0.91
N ALA A 131 -1.92 -9.48 -1.42
CA ALA A 131 -2.92 -10.17 -0.65
C ALA A 131 -3.27 -11.43 -1.44
N GLY A 132 -2.76 -12.57 -0.97
CA GLY A 132 -2.86 -13.84 -1.66
C GLY A 132 -2.36 -13.76 -3.10
N ARG A 133 -3.22 -14.09 -4.04
CA ARG A 133 -2.86 -14.11 -5.47
C ARG A 133 -2.80 -12.74 -6.15
N PHE A 134 -3.14 -11.67 -5.49
CA PHE A 134 -3.18 -10.35 -6.09
C PHE A 134 -2.07 -9.44 -5.57
N MET A 135 -1.57 -8.59 -6.47
CA MET A 135 -0.67 -7.50 -6.16
C MET A 135 -1.35 -6.16 -6.44
N TYR A 136 -1.09 -5.19 -5.58
CA TYR A 136 -1.66 -3.84 -5.61
C TYR A 136 -0.57 -2.79 -5.67
N GLY A 137 -0.79 -1.70 -6.42
CA GLY A 137 0.12 -0.55 -6.43
C GLY A 137 0.26 0.18 -7.77
N GLY A 138 0.24 -0.54 -8.88
CA GLY A 138 0.51 0.03 -10.22
C GLY A 138 2.00 0.15 -10.54
N THR A 139 2.33 0.54 -11.76
CA THR A 139 3.71 0.64 -12.26
C THR A 139 4.57 1.60 -11.43
N ASN A 140 4.02 2.73 -11.03
CA ASN A 140 4.75 3.74 -10.25
C ASN A 140 4.79 3.45 -8.74
N GLY A 141 4.08 2.41 -8.29
CA GLY A 141 3.87 2.18 -6.87
C GLY A 141 2.95 3.22 -6.22
N ILE A 142 2.64 3.00 -4.96
CA ILE A 142 1.86 3.91 -4.12
C ILE A 142 2.85 4.73 -3.29
N GLU A 143 2.81 6.06 -3.41
CA GLU A 143 3.59 6.90 -2.52
C GLU A 143 2.96 6.92 -1.13
N VAL A 144 3.68 6.42 -0.13
CA VAL A 144 3.19 6.28 1.25
C VAL A 144 4.05 7.03 2.24
N ASN A 145 3.41 7.51 3.30
CA ASN A 145 4.09 7.94 4.52
C ASN A 145 4.23 6.73 5.44
N VAL A 146 5.43 6.48 5.93
CA VAL A 146 5.75 5.36 6.80
C VAL A 146 6.00 5.87 8.22
N GLN A 147 5.30 5.27 9.18
CA GLN A 147 5.55 5.45 10.61
C GLN A 147 5.86 4.08 11.22
N THR A 148 6.85 4.03 12.06
CA THR A 148 7.26 2.80 12.74
C THR A 148 7.15 2.97 14.25
N ASN A 149 6.54 1.98 14.90
CA ASN A 149 6.42 1.91 16.34
C ASN A 149 7.02 0.61 16.86
N HIS A 150 7.66 0.68 18.01
CA HIS A 150 8.08 -0.50 18.74
C HIS A 150 7.17 -0.69 19.94
N ILE A 151 6.42 -1.79 19.96
CA ILE A 151 5.45 -2.10 21.00
C ILE A 151 6.02 -3.21 21.88
N ILE A 152 6.17 -2.92 23.16
CA ILE A 152 6.59 -3.87 24.20
C ILE A 152 5.43 -4.05 25.16
N THR A 153 4.81 -5.22 25.17
CA THR A 153 3.69 -5.52 26.06
C THR A 153 4.17 -6.36 27.25
N PRO A 154 4.18 -5.80 28.46
CA PRO A 154 4.84 -6.44 29.63
C PRO A 154 4.19 -7.75 30.09
N ASN A 155 2.94 -8.02 29.74
CA ASN A 155 2.21 -9.22 30.21
C ASN A 155 2.07 -10.32 29.14
N GLU A 156 2.43 -10.05 27.89
CA GLU A 156 2.25 -11.00 26.77
C GLU A 156 3.58 -11.46 26.18
N GLU A 157 4.71 -10.97 26.71
CA GLU A 157 6.07 -11.28 26.23
C GLU A 157 6.29 -11.03 24.73
N LEU A 158 5.40 -10.25 24.10
CA LEU A 158 5.47 -9.93 22.68
C LEU A 158 6.15 -8.58 22.45
N ASN A 159 7.26 -8.63 21.73
CA ASN A 159 7.84 -7.45 21.08
C ASN A 159 7.37 -7.44 19.65
N ILE A 160 6.72 -6.37 19.23
CA ILE A 160 6.21 -6.21 17.88
C ILE A 160 6.72 -4.89 17.30
N ILE A 161 7.20 -4.93 16.08
CA ILE A 161 7.41 -3.73 15.29
C ILE A 161 6.12 -3.49 14.50
N GLU A 162 5.48 -2.36 14.75
CA GLU A 162 4.32 -1.94 14.01
C GLU A 162 4.74 -0.96 12.92
N LEU A 163 4.28 -1.22 11.71
CA LEU A 163 4.49 -0.40 10.53
C LEU A 163 3.15 0.18 10.10
N ILE A 164 3.03 1.50 10.13
CA ILE A 164 1.82 2.20 9.68
C ILE A 164 2.17 2.92 8.38
N LEU A 165 1.48 2.52 7.29
CA LEU A 165 1.64 3.07 5.96
C LEU A 165 0.37 3.83 5.59
N SER A 166 0.49 5.11 5.29
CA SER A 166 -0.66 5.95 4.98
C SER A 166 -0.46 6.72 3.68
N TRP A 167 -1.54 6.85 2.90
CA TRP A 167 -1.54 7.62 1.66
C TRP A 167 -2.92 8.20 1.39
N MET A 168 -2.95 9.19 0.49
CA MET A 168 -4.18 9.82 0.02
C MET A 168 -4.35 9.50 -1.47
N ALA A 169 -5.55 9.09 -1.85
CA ALA A 169 -5.89 8.83 -3.25
C ALA A 169 -7.40 8.98 -3.50
N ASP A 170 -7.76 9.30 -4.72
CA ASP A 170 -9.17 9.35 -5.13
C ASP A 170 -9.79 7.95 -5.25
N HIS A 171 -8.97 6.98 -5.58
CA HIS A 171 -9.38 5.62 -5.94
C HIS A 171 -8.56 4.58 -5.19
N HIS A 172 -9.09 3.36 -5.14
CA HIS A 172 -8.31 2.20 -4.70
C HIS A 172 -7.12 1.97 -5.65
N PRO A 173 -6.01 1.41 -5.14
CA PRO A 173 -4.86 1.07 -5.96
C PRO A 173 -5.23 0.11 -7.09
N GLU A 174 -4.50 0.19 -8.20
CA GLU A 174 -4.59 -0.79 -9.28
C GLU A 174 -4.22 -2.18 -8.77
N ARG A 175 -4.81 -3.21 -9.39
CA ARG A 175 -4.64 -4.61 -9.01
C ARG A 175 -4.32 -5.48 -10.22
N ILE A 176 -3.37 -6.39 -10.07
CA ILE A 176 -3.04 -7.45 -11.04
C ILE A 176 -2.93 -8.81 -10.34
N ASP A 177 -2.87 -9.88 -11.13
CA ASP A 177 -2.40 -11.16 -10.60
C ASP A 177 -0.93 -11.01 -10.17
N ASN A 178 -0.60 -11.55 -9.00
CA ASN A 178 0.73 -11.38 -8.42
C ASN A 178 1.79 -12.07 -9.31
N PRO A 179 2.75 -11.32 -9.88
CA PRO A 179 3.77 -11.88 -10.77
C PRO A 179 4.80 -12.75 -10.04
N LEU A 180 4.82 -12.71 -8.69
CA LEU A 180 5.79 -13.45 -7.86
C LEU A 180 5.30 -14.84 -7.43
N ILE A 181 4.07 -15.23 -7.80
CA ILE A 181 3.46 -16.54 -7.45
C ILE A 181 3.39 -17.46 -8.66
#